data_431529a15dafcfa8641cabf3b4ff4fee
#
_entry.id   431529a15dafcfa8641cabf3b4ff4fee
#
_cell.length_a   1.000
_cell.length_b   1.000
_cell.length_c   1.000
_cell.angle_alpha   90.00
_cell.angle_beta   90.00
_cell.angle_gamma   90.00
#
_symmetry.space_group_name_H-M   'P 1'
#
loop_
_entity.id
_entity.type
_entity.pdbx_description
1 polymer ?
#
loop_
_entity_poly.entity_id
_entity_poly.type
_entity_poly.pdbx_seq_one_letter_code
_entity_poly.pdbx_strand_id
1 'polypeptide(L)'
;MTIKVYDWVAYHANQAPSRLACVDLFSGRQYTYAQMQERTARLANGLRKQYAITRGDRVAALTNNTSDCLELEFACMKLGAIYVPLNWRLSLPELEYIVGDCAPKVLIHEDIFTDTANALKAKGIAPELLDLRADGQASEYEALIEAAGTDNPEIDLDHDDLWVIMYTSGTTGNPKGAMITYGMTFWNVINALTPHRVSEDMVNLVVLPLFHTGGLNCYANPAVHMGGTNII
;
A
#
# COMPACT_ATOMS: atom_id res chain seq x y z
N MET A 1 16.62 14.27 18.67
CA MET A 1 15.19 14.05 19.00
C MET A 1 14.60 13.32 17.81
N THR A 2 14.25 12.05 17.96
CA THR A 2 13.68 11.25 16.85
C THR A 2 12.21 11.59 16.73
N ILE A 3 11.73 11.90 15.52
CA ILE A 3 10.32 12.15 15.26
C ILE A 3 9.66 10.78 15.06
N LYS A 4 8.67 10.48 15.89
CA LYS A 4 7.94 9.22 15.81
C LYS A 4 6.91 9.25 14.68
N VAL A 5 6.75 8.11 14.03
CA VAL A 5 5.70 7.90 13.04
C VAL A 5 4.37 7.70 13.77
N TYR A 6 3.30 8.23 13.21
CA TYR A 6 1.94 7.93 13.66
C TYR A 6 1.09 7.48 12.47
N ASP A 7 0.16 6.60 12.74
CA ASP A 7 -0.75 6.04 11.76
C ASP A 7 -1.84 7.06 11.40
N TRP A 8 -1.80 7.59 10.20
CA TRP A 8 -2.71 8.62 9.72
C TRP A 8 -4.15 8.11 9.61
N VAL A 9 -4.34 6.85 9.18
CA VAL A 9 -5.66 6.23 9.08
C VAL A 9 -6.26 6.06 10.46
N ALA A 10 -5.49 5.54 11.43
CA ALA A 10 -5.93 5.40 12.81
C ALA A 10 -6.25 6.75 13.46
N TYR A 11 -5.42 7.78 13.19
CA TYR A 11 -5.67 9.15 13.68
C TYR A 11 -7.02 9.67 13.21
N HIS A 12 -7.30 9.62 11.89
CA HIS A 12 -8.56 10.12 11.34
C HIS A 12 -9.76 9.22 11.68
N ALA A 13 -9.57 7.92 11.86
CA ALA A 13 -10.61 7.04 12.37
C ALA A 13 -11.08 7.45 13.78
N ASN A 14 -10.19 8.01 14.60
CA ASN A 14 -10.54 8.53 15.92
C ASN A 14 -11.14 9.94 15.87
N GLN A 15 -10.66 10.81 14.96
CA GLN A 15 -11.11 12.22 14.88
C GLN A 15 -12.40 12.42 14.09
N ALA A 16 -12.54 11.70 12.98
CA ALA A 16 -13.66 11.83 12.03
C ALA A 16 -14.04 10.44 11.45
N PRO A 17 -14.53 9.49 12.27
CA PRO A 17 -14.71 8.09 11.90
C PRO A 17 -15.64 7.88 10.68
N SER A 18 -16.63 8.74 10.51
CA SER A 18 -17.62 8.65 9.43
C SER A 18 -17.20 9.35 8.13
N ARG A 19 -16.06 10.08 8.14
CA ARG A 19 -15.57 10.74 6.92
C ARG A 19 -15.07 9.69 5.94
N LEU A 20 -15.35 9.88 4.64
CA LEU A 20 -14.86 9.01 3.59
C LEU A 20 -13.35 9.13 3.45
N ALA A 21 -12.67 8.00 3.51
CA ALA A 21 -11.24 7.88 3.23
C ALA A 21 -11.00 7.60 1.74
N CYS A 22 -11.77 6.69 1.16
CA CYS A 22 -11.68 6.38 -0.27
C CYS A 22 -13.01 5.93 -0.87
N VAL A 23 -13.12 6.14 -2.18
CA VAL A 23 -14.18 5.65 -3.07
C VAL A 23 -13.52 4.96 -4.24
N ASP A 24 -13.76 3.68 -4.43
CA ASP A 24 -13.27 2.90 -5.55
C ASP A 24 -14.37 2.84 -6.63
N LEU A 25 -14.12 3.49 -7.76
CA LEU A 25 -15.11 3.64 -8.82
C LEU A 25 -15.35 2.35 -9.60
N PHE A 26 -14.34 1.48 -9.67
CA PHE A 26 -14.46 0.22 -10.41
C PHE A 26 -15.33 -0.78 -9.65
N SER A 27 -15.06 -0.98 -8.37
CA SER A 27 -15.82 -1.92 -7.53
C SER A 27 -17.08 -1.31 -6.92
N GLY A 28 -17.18 0.02 -6.87
CA GLY A 28 -18.22 0.75 -6.14
C GLY A 28 -18.03 0.75 -4.62
N ARG A 29 -16.92 0.19 -4.11
CA ARG A 29 -16.60 0.19 -2.68
C ARG A 29 -16.34 1.59 -2.16
N GLN A 30 -16.81 1.86 -0.96
CA GLN A 30 -16.58 3.12 -0.25
C GLN A 30 -16.22 2.81 1.19
N TYR A 31 -15.15 3.40 1.67
CA TYR A 31 -14.69 3.21 3.03
C TYR A 31 -14.56 4.52 3.76
N THR A 32 -15.19 4.62 4.94
CA THR A 32 -14.90 5.67 5.90
C THR A 32 -13.54 5.43 6.56
N TYR A 33 -12.99 6.43 7.23
CA TYR A 33 -11.75 6.25 7.99
C TYR A 33 -11.86 5.14 9.06
N ALA A 34 -13.01 5.01 9.72
CA ALA A 34 -13.22 3.92 10.68
C ALA A 34 -13.16 2.54 9.99
N GLN A 35 -13.82 2.39 8.83
CA GLN A 35 -13.80 1.15 8.07
C GLN A 35 -12.42 0.86 7.48
N MET A 36 -11.73 1.87 6.97
CA MET A 36 -10.36 1.73 6.47
C MET A 36 -9.40 1.30 7.59
N GLN A 37 -9.54 1.89 8.79
CA GLN A 37 -8.77 1.49 9.96
C GLN A 37 -9.02 0.03 10.35
N GLU A 38 -10.28 -0.41 10.38
CA GLU A 38 -10.62 -1.79 10.68
C GLU A 38 -10.01 -2.74 9.65
N ARG A 39 -10.18 -2.46 8.35
CA ARG A 39 -9.66 -3.30 7.28
C ARG A 39 -8.14 -3.39 7.30
N THR A 40 -7.45 -2.27 7.44
CA THR A 40 -5.97 -2.24 7.49
C THR A 40 -5.42 -2.95 8.73
N ALA A 41 -6.10 -2.88 9.88
CA ALA A 41 -5.72 -3.63 11.08
C ALA A 41 -5.91 -5.14 10.89
N ARG A 42 -7.05 -5.56 10.35
CA ARG A 42 -7.32 -6.97 10.03
C ARG A 42 -6.32 -7.50 8.99
N LEU A 43 -6.06 -6.76 7.92
CA LEU A 43 -5.08 -7.14 6.89
C LEU A 43 -3.68 -7.30 7.49
N ALA A 44 -3.24 -6.36 8.32
CA ALA A 44 -1.96 -6.45 9.02
C ALA A 44 -1.88 -7.71 9.89
N ASN A 45 -2.93 -7.98 10.70
CA ASN A 45 -2.98 -9.18 11.53
C ASN A 45 -2.99 -10.48 10.71
N GLY A 46 -3.73 -10.50 9.60
CA GLY A 46 -3.76 -11.61 8.66
C GLY A 46 -2.39 -11.89 8.05
N LEU A 47 -1.73 -10.86 7.51
CA LEU A 47 -0.40 -10.96 6.92
C LEU A 47 0.64 -11.45 7.95
N ARG A 48 0.59 -10.92 9.18
CA ARG A 48 1.47 -11.37 10.27
C ARG A 48 1.24 -12.84 10.62
N LYS A 49 -0.02 -13.26 10.72
CA LYS A 49 -0.37 -14.62 11.14
C LYS A 49 -0.08 -15.66 10.05
N GLN A 50 -0.44 -15.38 8.80
CA GLN A 50 -0.35 -16.34 7.70
C GLN A 50 1.03 -16.38 7.05
N TYR A 51 1.67 -15.22 6.86
CA TYR A 51 2.93 -15.11 6.14
C TYR A 51 4.11 -14.71 7.05
N ALA A 52 3.90 -14.64 8.37
CA ALA A 52 4.90 -14.22 9.34
C ALA A 52 5.57 -12.88 8.98
N ILE A 53 4.78 -11.93 8.45
CA ILE A 53 5.28 -10.60 8.10
C ILE A 53 5.66 -9.84 9.37
N THR A 54 6.85 -9.28 9.37
CA THR A 54 7.43 -8.48 10.47
C THR A 54 8.12 -7.24 9.92
N ARG A 55 8.63 -6.39 10.83
CA ARG A 55 9.36 -5.17 10.45
C ARG A 55 10.49 -5.46 9.46
N GLY A 56 10.54 -4.69 8.39
CA GLY A 56 11.54 -4.80 7.32
C GLY A 56 11.26 -5.85 6.26
N ASP A 57 10.23 -6.70 6.44
CA ASP A 57 9.81 -7.63 5.39
C ASP A 57 9.12 -6.88 4.24
N ARG A 58 9.32 -7.34 3.00
CA ARG A 58 8.68 -6.76 1.82
C ARG A 58 7.39 -7.49 1.50
N VAL A 59 6.35 -6.69 1.25
CA VAL A 59 5.06 -7.13 0.73
C VAL A 59 4.89 -6.48 -0.64
N ALA A 60 4.96 -7.29 -1.69
CA ALA A 60 4.79 -6.78 -3.06
C ALA A 60 3.33 -6.86 -3.51
N ALA A 61 2.89 -5.90 -4.32
CA ALA A 61 1.57 -5.90 -4.91
C ALA A 61 1.61 -5.66 -6.42
N LEU A 62 0.95 -6.52 -7.18
CA LEU A 62 0.78 -6.41 -8.64
C LEU A 62 -0.71 -6.21 -8.93
N THR A 63 -1.14 -4.94 -8.95
CA THR A 63 -2.55 -4.55 -9.06
C THR A 63 -2.70 -3.32 -9.93
N ASN A 64 -3.88 -3.11 -10.49
CA ASN A 64 -4.29 -1.79 -10.98
C ASN A 64 -4.49 -0.82 -9.80
N ASN A 65 -4.84 0.44 -10.12
CA ASN A 65 -5.27 1.37 -9.08
C ASN A 65 -6.60 0.91 -8.48
N THR A 66 -6.58 0.52 -7.22
CA THR A 66 -7.76 0.14 -6.43
C THR A 66 -7.62 0.67 -5.00
N SER A 67 -8.70 0.65 -4.23
CA SER A 67 -8.64 0.98 -2.79
C SER A 67 -7.69 0.07 -2.02
N ASP A 68 -7.49 -1.16 -2.51
CA ASP A 68 -6.61 -2.15 -1.88
C ASP A 68 -5.13 -1.70 -1.86
N CYS A 69 -4.72 -0.84 -2.80
CA CYS A 69 -3.36 -0.25 -2.80
C CYS A 69 -3.09 0.55 -1.52
N LEU A 70 -4.06 1.36 -1.10
CA LEU A 70 -3.96 2.13 0.14
C LEU A 70 -4.10 1.23 1.37
N GLU A 71 -5.00 0.24 1.32
CA GLU A 71 -5.12 -0.74 2.41
C GLU A 71 -3.79 -1.46 2.65
N LEU A 72 -3.12 -1.91 1.59
CA LEU A 72 -1.82 -2.58 1.67
C LEU A 72 -0.71 -1.68 2.22
N GLU A 73 -0.64 -0.43 1.75
CA GLU A 73 0.34 0.54 2.23
C GLU A 73 0.21 0.76 3.74
N PHE A 74 -1.02 0.98 4.24
CA PHE A 74 -1.25 1.23 5.66
C PHE A 74 -1.24 -0.05 6.51
N ALA A 75 -1.57 -1.22 5.96
CA ALA A 75 -1.36 -2.50 6.65
C ALA A 75 0.13 -2.80 6.83
N CYS A 76 0.97 -2.50 5.82
CA CYS A 76 2.42 -2.59 5.94
C CYS A 76 2.96 -1.63 7.01
N MET A 77 2.45 -0.38 7.07
CA MET A 77 2.80 0.56 8.14
C MET A 77 2.57 -0.04 9.52
N LYS A 78 1.41 -0.66 9.78
CA LYS A 78 1.07 -1.26 11.07
C LYS A 78 2.00 -2.41 11.49
N LEU A 79 2.74 -2.99 10.55
CA LEU A 79 3.71 -4.07 10.78
C LEU A 79 5.17 -3.59 10.72
N GLY A 80 5.42 -2.33 10.32
CA GLY A 80 6.75 -1.87 9.94
C GLY A 80 7.31 -2.63 8.73
N ALA A 81 6.44 -3.27 7.96
CA ALA A 81 6.77 -3.92 6.71
C ALA A 81 6.95 -2.89 5.59
N ILE A 82 7.61 -3.29 4.53
CA ILE A 82 7.91 -2.42 3.39
C ILE A 82 6.97 -2.78 2.25
N TYR A 83 6.14 -1.82 1.84
CA TYR A 83 5.25 -1.96 0.70
C TYR A 83 6.02 -1.80 -0.61
N VAL A 84 5.81 -2.72 -1.57
CA VAL A 84 6.46 -2.69 -2.89
C VAL A 84 5.38 -2.73 -3.97
N PRO A 85 4.82 -1.57 -4.37
CA PRO A 85 3.87 -1.51 -5.47
C PRO A 85 4.59 -1.74 -6.80
N LEU A 86 4.16 -2.77 -7.53
CA LEU A 86 4.76 -3.15 -8.81
C LEU A 86 4.06 -2.45 -9.98
N ASN A 87 4.83 -2.02 -10.96
CA ASN A 87 4.28 -1.50 -12.20
C ASN A 87 3.72 -2.65 -13.06
N TRP A 88 2.41 -2.79 -13.10
CA TRP A 88 1.70 -3.83 -13.81
C TRP A 88 1.85 -3.78 -15.35
N ARG A 89 2.39 -2.68 -15.90
CA ARG A 89 2.66 -2.52 -17.35
C ARG A 89 3.97 -3.17 -17.77
N LEU A 90 4.78 -3.62 -16.83
CA LEU A 90 6.07 -4.24 -17.10
C LEU A 90 5.90 -5.66 -17.67
N SER A 91 6.86 -6.05 -18.49
CA SER A 91 6.96 -7.42 -18.98
C SER A 91 7.36 -8.40 -17.89
N LEU A 92 7.07 -9.70 -18.07
CA LEU A 92 7.44 -10.73 -17.10
C LEU A 92 8.96 -10.72 -16.76
N PRO A 93 9.91 -10.59 -17.73
CA PRO A 93 11.34 -10.52 -17.38
C PRO A 93 11.71 -9.31 -16.51
N GLU A 94 11.05 -8.16 -16.69
CA GLU A 94 11.27 -6.99 -15.84
C GLU A 94 10.73 -7.22 -14.43
N LEU A 95 9.54 -7.83 -14.31
CA LEU A 95 8.96 -8.20 -13.02
C LEU A 95 9.80 -9.27 -12.32
N GLU A 96 10.36 -10.25 -13.05
CA GLU A 96 11.30 -11.25 -12.51
C GLU A 96 12.49 -10.58 -11.85
N TYR A 97 13.09 -9.60 -12.52
CA TYR A 97 14.20 -8.86 -11.96
C TYR A 97 13.80 -8.12 -10.68
N ILE A 98 12.70 -7.35 -10.73
CA ILE A 98 12.25 -6.52 -9.61
C ILE A 98 11.86 -7.35 -8.40
N VAL A 99 11.05 -8.41 -8.61
CA VAL A 99 10.60 -9.28 -7.53
C VAL A 99 11.76 -10.08 -6.95
N GLY A 100 12.70 -10.51 -7.79
CA GLY A 100 13.95 -11.15 -7.34
C GLY A 100 14.84 -10.23 -6.51
N ASP A 101 14.96 -8.96 -6.89
CA ASP A 101 15.77 -7.95 -6.19
C ASP A 101 15.15 -7.56 -4.83
N CYS A 102 13.84 -7.26 -4.78
CA CYS A 102 13.20 -6.92 -3.51
C CYS A 102 12.91 -8.14 -2.62
N ALA A 103 12.91 -9.35 -3.16
CA ALA A 103 12.69 -10.62 -2.44
C ALA A 103 11.51 -10.52 -1.43
N PRO A 104 10.26 -10.32 -1.88
CA PRO A 104 9.13 -10.18 -0.98
C PRO A 104 8.77 -11.52 -0.32
N LYS A 105 8.25 -11.47 0.91
CA LYS A 105 7.69 -12.66 1.57
C LYS A 105 6.38 -13.12 0.93
N VAL A 106 5.60 -12.19 0.43
CA VAL A 106 4.33 -12.46 -0.27
C VAL A 106 4.19 -11.49 -1.44
N LEU A 107 3.70 -12.01 -2.57
CA LEU A 107 3.23 -11.23 -3.71
C LEU A 107 1.71 -11.29 -3.74
N ILE A 108 1.08 -10.15 -3.50
CA ILE A 108 -0.36 -9.96 -3.62
C ILE A 108 -0.64 -9.57 -5.07
N HIS A 109 -1.55 -10.26 -5.74
CA HIS A 109 -1.83 -9.98 -7.12
C HIS A 109 -3.33 -9.94 -7.41
N GLU A 110 -3.73 -9.00 -8.24
CA GLU A 110 -5.06 -8.98 -8.82
C GLU A 110 -5.26 -10.19 -9.72
N ASP A 111 -6.47 -10.72 -9.79
CA ASP A 111 -6.81 -11.95 -10.51
C ASP A 111 -6.43 -11.92 -12.00
N ILE A 112 -6.47 -10.75 -12.64
CA ILE A 112 -6.03 -10.58 -14.04
C ILE A 112 -4.52 -10.83 -14.24
N PHE A 113 -3.71 -10.80 -13.17
CA PHE A 113 -2.27 -11.05 -13.19
C PHE A 113 -1.89 -12.43 -12.66
N THR A 114 -2.85 -13.34 -12.49
CA THR A 114 -2.63 -14.69 -11.92
C THR A 114 -1.58 -15.48 -12.71
N ASP A 115 -1.60 -15.44 -14.03
CA ASP A 115 -0.60 -16.15 -14.85
C ASP A 115 0.81 -15.62 -14.64
N THR A 116 0.94 -14.29 -14.53
CA THR A 116 2.23 -13.64 -14.24
C THR A 116 2.73 -14.01 -12.85
N ALA A 117 1.88 -13.95 -11.83
CA ALA A 117 2.22 -14.32 -10.46
C ALA A 117 2.65 -15.81 -10.36
N ASN A 118 1.90 -16.70 -11.01
CA ASN A 118 2.24 -18.12 -11.08
C ASN A 118 3.58 -18.38 -11.79
N ALA A 119 3.89 -17.64 -12.86
CA ALA A 119 5.18 -17.74 -13.54
C ALA A 119 6.34 -17.32 -12.62
N LEU A 120 6.17 -16.25 -11.83
CA LEU A 120 7.16 -15.80 -10.83
C LEU A 120 7.35 -16.85 -9.72
N LYS A 121 6.25 -17.45 -9.24
CA LYS A 121 6.30 -18.52 -8.23
C LYS A 121 6.99 -19.78 -8.76
N ALA A 122 6.67 -20.19 -9.98
CA ALA A 122 7.28 -21.37 -10.61
C ALA A 122 8.81 -21.25 -10.78
N LYS A 123 9.31 -20.03 -10.88
CA LYS A 123 10.76 -19.71 -10.90
C LYS A 123 11.39 -19.58 -9.51
N GLY A 124 10.62 -19.74 -8.45
CA GLY A 124 11.09 -19.57 -7.07
C GLY A 124 11.39 -18.12 -6.67
N ILE A 125 10.90 -17.14 -7.44
CA ILE A 125 11.16 -15.70 -7.22
C ILE A 125 10.14 -15.12 -6.24
N ALA A 126 8.86 -15.50 -6.37
CA ALA A 126 7.80 -15.14 -5.45
C ALA A 126 7.40 -16.40 -4.63
N PRO A 127 7.79 -16.51 -3.35
CA PRO A 127 7.58 -17.75 -2.60
C PRO A 127 6.10 -17.98 -2.25
N GLU A 128 5.39 -16.91 -1.88
CA GLU A 128 3.97 -16.97 -1.50
C GLU A 128 3.15 -16.00 -2.35
N LEU A 129 1.96 -16.45 -2.74
CA LEU A 129 0.99 -15.64 -3.48
C LEU A 129 -0.27 -15.44 -2.63
N LEU A 130 -0.90 -14.29 -2.80
CA LEU A 130 -2.21 -13.99 -2.25
C LEU A 130 -3.08 -13.37 -3.35
N ASP A 131 -4.17 -14.06 -3.69
CA ASP A 131 -5.12 -13.61 -4.71
C ASP A 131 -6.00 -12.48 -4.20
N LEU A 132 -6.14 -11.44 -5.01
CA LEU A 132 -6.96 -10.26 -4.77
C LEU A 132 -7.91 -10.04 -5.95
N ARG A 133 -9.16 -9.68 -5.68
CA ARG A 133 -10.13 -9.30 -6.70
C ARG A 133 -10.45 -7.82 -6.62
N ALA A 134 -10.11 -7.09 -7.68
CA ALA A 134 -10.33 -5.64 -7.75
C ALA A 134 -11.82 -5.26 -7.64
N ASP A 135 -12.74 -6.15 -8.03
CA ASP A 135 -14.19 -5.95 -7.90
C ASP A 135 -14.71 -6.08 -6.46
N GLY A 136 -13.83 -6.44 -5.51
CA GLY A 136 -14.17 -6.60 -4.09
C GLY A 136 -14.97 -7.85 -3.78
N GLN A 137 -15.08 -8.80 -4.73
CA GLN A 137 -15.73 -10.08 -4.47
C GLN A 137 -14.82 -11.03 -3.67
N ALA A 138 -15.38 -12.17 -3.27
CA ALA A 138 -14.68 -13.17 -2.49
C ALA A 138 -13.35 -13.58 -3.15
N SER A 139 -12.27 -13.49 -2.37
CA SER A 139 -10.89 -13.83 -2.74
C SER A 139 -10.14 -14.29 -1.51
N GLU A 140 -8.93 -14.83 -1.68
CA GLU A 140 -8.07 -15.15 -0.54
C GLU A 140 -7.73 -13.91 0.29
N TYR A 141 -7.59 -12.75 -0.35
CA TYR A 141 -7.34 -11.46 0.30
C TYR A 141 -8.50 -11.05 1.22
N GLU A 142 -9.74 -11.09 0.73
CA GLU A 142 -10.92 -10.78 1.57
C GLU A 142 -11.11 -11.81 2.69
N ALA A 143 -10.92 -13.11 2.41
CA ALA A 143 -10.97 -14.15 3.42
C ALA A 143 -9.91 -13.96 4.53
N LEU A 144 -8.70 -13.50 4.16
CA LEU A 144 -7.65 -13.17 5.10
C LEU A 144 -8.07 -12.03 6.05
N ILE A 145 -8.67 -10.98 5.50
CA ILE A 145 -9.18 -9.84 6.26
C ILE A 145 -10.31 -10.27 7.21
N GLU A 146 -11.29 -11.02 6.70
CA GLU A 146 -12.45 -11.48 7.49
C GLU A 146 -12.05 -12.38 8.66
N ALA A 147 -11.06 -13.27 8.46
CA ALA A 147 -10.60 -14.20 9.48
C ALA A 147 -9.69 -13.57 10.56
N ALA A 148 -9.21 -12.35 10.36
CA ALA A 148 -8.26 -11.72 11.26
C ALA A 148 -8.93 -10.84 12.33
N GLY A 149 -8.24 -10.66 13.46
CA GLY A 149 -8.67 -9.76 14.54
C GLY A 149 -8.50 -8.28 14.17
N THR A 150 -9.21 -7.41 14.90
CA THR A 150 -9.22 -5.94 14.70
C THR A 150 -8.22 -5.19 15.55
N ASP A 151 -7.48 -5.89 16.41
CA ASP A 151 -6.47 -5.25 17.26
C ASP A 151 -5.46 -4.51 16.39
N ASN A 152 -5.24 -3.23 16.67
CA ASN A 152 -4.27 -2.45 15.92
C ASN A 152 -2.86 -2.87 16.36
N PRO A 153 -2.01 -3.41 15.47
CA PRO A 153 -0.63 -3.70 15.84
C PRO A 153 0.09 -2.41 16.21
N GLU A 154 0.67 -2.39 17.40
CA GLU A 154 1.52 -1.28 17.83
C GLU A 154 2.97 -1.63 17.50
N ILE A 155 3.59 -0.77 16.70
CA ILE A 155 5.00 -0.89 16.36
C ILE A 155 5.67 0.48 16.51
N ASP A 156 6.85 0.49 17.12
CA ASP A 156 7.62 1.72 17.31
C ASP A 156 8.44 2.00 16.04
N LEU A 157 8.03 3.00 15.28
CA LEU A 157 8.64 3.40 14.01
C LEU A 157 9.19 4.83 14.10
N ASP A 158 10.32 5.03 13.45
CA ASP A 158 10.98 6.31 13.29
C ASP A 158 10.89 6.81 11.85
N HIS A 159 11.12 8.10 11.63
CA HIS A 159 11.13 8.70 10.31
C HIS A 159 12.19 8.11 9.35
N ASP A 160 13.23 7.48 9.89
CA ASP A 160 14.29 6.84 9.09
C ASP A 160 13.94 5.40 8.68
N ASP A 161 12.86 4.82 9.21
CA ASP A 161 12.39 3.52 8.80
C ASP A 161 11.84 3.54 7.37
N LEU A 162 12.09 2.45 6.63
CA LEU A 162 11.56 2.31 5.27
C LEU A 162 10.08 1.96 5.30
N TRP A 163 9.33 2.62 4.44
CA TRP A 163 7.90 2.36 4.24
C TRP A 163 7.60 1.76 2.86
N VAL A 164 8.19 2.34 1.81
CA VAL A 164 7.89 1.96 0.43
C VAL A 164 9.18 1.80 -0.37
N ILE A 165 9.23 0.79 -1.25
CA ILE A 165 10.25 0.70 -2.30
C ILE A 165 9.55 0.85 -3.64
N MET A 166 9.90 1.89 -4.40
CA MET A 166 9.38 2.12 -5.75
C MET A 166 10.46 1.90 -6.79
N TYR A 167 10.21 0.99 -7.74
CA TYR A 167 11.15 0.75 -8.81
C TYR A 167 11.01 1.77 -9.94
N THR A 168 12.14 2.29 -10.37
CA THR A 168 12.23 3.24 -11.49
C THR A 168 13.00 2.60 -12.64
N SER A 169 12.61 2.89 -13.89
CA SER A 169 13.38 2.52 -15.07
C SER A 169 14.72 3.28 -15.03
N GLY A 170 15.79 2.58 -14.71
CA GLY A 170 17.14 3.16 -14.76
C GLY A 170 17.51 3.56 -16.20
N THR A 171 18.13 4.72 -16.38
CA THR A 171 18.60 5.19 -17.70
C THR A 171 19.75 4.36 -18.25
N THR A 172 20.33 3.46 -17.46
CA THR A 172 21.59 2.75 -17.77
C THR A 172 21.56 1.26 -17.51
N GLY A 173 20.40 0.61 -17.38
CA GLY A 173 20.34 -0.83 -17.10
C GLY A 173 19.10 -1.25 -16.31
N ASN A 174 19.27 -2.19 -15.40
CA ASN A 174 18.20 -2.75 -14.59
C ASN A 174 17.45 -1.71 -13.75
N PRO A 175 16.15 -1.89 -13.49
CA PRO A 175 15.38 -1.05 -12.59
C PRO A 175 16.02 -0.93 -11.21
N LYS A 176 15.88 0.23 -10.57
CA LYS A 176 16.41 0.49 -9.23
C LYS A 176 15.28 0.78 -8.26
N GLY A 177 15.30 0.12 -7.10
CA GLY A 177 14.37 0.35 -6.02
C GLY A 177 14.70 1.62 -5.24
N ALA A 178 13.93 2.68 -5.43
CA ALA A 178 14.02 3.89 -4.61
C ALA A 178 13.44 3.60 -3.23
N MET A 179 14.27 3.69 -2.21
CA MET A 179 13.89 3.47 -0.81
C MET A 179 13.29 4.73 -0.22
N ILE A 180 12.00 4.70 0.09
CA ILE A 180 11.23 5.84 0.61
C ILE A 180 10.93 5.57 2.09
N THR A 181 11.44 6.45 2.96
CA THR A 181 11.19 6.37 4.39
C THR A 181 9.88 7.06 4.79
N TYR A 182 9.40 6.77 5.99
CA TYR A 182 8.26 7.50 6.58
C TYR A 182 8.52 9.00 6.63
N GLY A 183 9.73 9.40 6.99
CA GLY A 183 10.12 10.82 7.03
C GLY A 183 10.09 11.48 5.66
N MET A 184 10.57 10.81 4.62
CA MET A 184 10.49 11.33 3.24
C MET A 184 9.05 11.60 2.83
N THR A 185 8.14 10.65 3.08
CA THR A 185 6.72 10.83 2.76
C THR A 185 6.09 11.91 3.62
N PHE A 186 6.35 11.94 4.94
CA PHE A 186 5.84 12.98 5.83
C PHE A 186 6.25 14.39 5.39
N TRP A 187 7.54 14.62 5.15
CA TRP A 187 8.03 15.94 4.75
C TRP A 187 7.59 16.33 3.35
N ASN A 188 7.43 15.34 2.44
CA ASN A 188 6.82 15.59 1.13
C ASN A 188 5.38 16.08 1.27
N VAL A 189 4.59 15.46 2.15
CA VAL A 189 3.21 15.91 2.44
C VAL A 189 3.24 17.34 2.97
N ILE A 190 4.04 17.65 3.99
CA ILE A 190 4.14 19.00 4.57
C ILE A 190 4.49 20.04 3.48
N ASN A 191 5.42 19.72 2.58
CA ASN A 191 5.77 20.60 1.47
C ASN A 191 4.64 20.75 0.44
N ALA A 192 3.78 19.74 0.27
CA ALA A 192 2.67 19.76 -0.66
C ALA A 192 1.44 20.53 -0.15
N LEU A 193 1.28 20.68 1.17
CA LEU A 193 0.07 21.27 1.78
C LEU A 193 -0.31 22.64 1.19
N THR A 194 0.65 23.56 1.11
CA THR A 194 0.40 24.93 0.63
C THR A 194 0.24 25.01 -0.88
N PRO A 195 1.18 24.51 -1.71
CA PRO A 195 1.07 24.65 -3.16
C PRO A 195 -0.12 23.88 -3.75
N HIS A 196 -0.49 22.74 -3.17
CA HIS A 196 -1.63 21.94 -3.65
C HIS A 196 -2.93 22.23 -2.89
N ARG A 197 -2.92 23.16 -1.91
CA ARG A 197 -4.07 23.49 -1.08
C ARG A 197 -4.73 22.26 -0.43
N VAL A 198 -3.89 21.33 0.03
CA VAL A 198 -4.36 20.09 0.66
C VAL A 198 -4.99 20.43 2.00
N SER A 199 -6.21 19.97 2.22
CA SER A 199 -6.97 20.16 3.46
C SER A 199 -7.81 18.93 3.76
N GLU A 200 -8.48 18.93 4.89
CA GLU A 200 -9.41 17.85 5.27
C GLU A 200 -10.64 17.73 4.34
N ASP A 201 -10.96 18.79 3.60
CA ASP A 201 -12.04 18.80 2.62
C ASP A 201 -11.58 18.38 1.22
N MET A 202 -10.30 18.03 1.06
CA MET A 202 -9.75 17.62 -0.23
C MET A 202 -10.43 16.35 -0.72
N VAL A 203 -10.89 16.39 -1.97
CA VAL A 203 -11.28 15.22 -2.75
C VAL A 203 -10.28 15.06 -3.88
N ASN A 204 -9.45 14.04 -3.79
CA ASN A 204 -8.41 13.73 -4.77
C ASN A 204 -8.90 12.68 -5.75
N LEU A 205 -8.98 13.01 -7.04
CA LEU A 205 -9.19 12.02 -8.09
C LEU A 205 -7.84 11.39 -8.49
N VAL A 206 -7.67 10.11 -8.19
CA VAL A 206 -6.44 9.36 -8.44
C VAL A 206 -6.34 8.95 -9.92
N VAL A 207 -5.81 9.83 -10.75
CA VAL A 207 -5.61 9.59 -12.19
C VAL A 207 -4.21 9.07 -12.53
N LEU A 208 -3.27 9.21 -11.60
CA LEU A 208 -1.90 8.72 -11.76
C LEU A 208 -1.74 7.34 -11.13
N PRO A 209 -0.81 6.51 -11.63
CA PRO A 209 -0.59 5.18 -11.06
C PRO A 209 -0.12 5.25 -9.60
N LEU A 210 -0.73 4.43 -8.74
CA LEU A 210 -0.34 4.30 -7.32
C LEU A 210 0.98 3.54 -7.13
N PHE A 211 1.44 2.81 -8.12
CA PHE A 211 2.80 2.23 -8.11
C PHE A 211 3.90 3.26 -8.39
N HIS A 212 3.53 4.51 -8.67
CA HIS A 212 4.47 5.59 -8.95
C HIS A 212 4.30 6.73 -7.93
N THR A 213 5.42 7.39 -7.60
CA THR A 213 5.43 8.47 -6.61
C THR A 213 4.47 9.61 -6.95
N GLY A 214 4.22 9.88 -8.24
CA GLY A 214 3.25 10.89 -8.68
C GLY A 214 1.82 10.59 -8.21
N GLY A 215 1.39 9.34 -8.28
CA GLY A 215 0.06 8.94 -7.78
C GLY A 215 0.03 8.84 -6.26
N LEU A 216 0.95 8.08 -5.69
CA LEU A 216 0.94 7.76 -4.26
C LEU A 216 1.37 8.96 -3.41
N ASN A 217 2.58 9.49 -3.63
CA ASN A 217 3.17 10.46 -2.71
C ASN A 217 2.82 11.92 -3.01
N CYS A 218 2.48 12.27 -4.28
CA CYS A 218 2.15 13.67 -4.59
C CYS A 218 0.69 14.03 -4.25
N TYR A 219 -0.22 13.04 -4.25
CA TYR A 219 -1.65 13.34 -4.05
C TYR A 219 -2.35 12.39 -3.08
N ALA A 220 -2.21 11.05 -3.23
CA ALA A 220 -2.99 10.10 -2.43
C ALA A 220 -2.59 10.17 -0.94
N ASN A 221 -1.31 10.09 -0.62
CA ASN A 221 -0.80 10.21 0.74
C ASN A 221 -1.06 11.58 1.38
N PRO A 222 -0.88 12.74 0.68
CA PRO A 222 -1.32 14.02 1.19
C PRO A 222 -2.80 14.08 1.57
N ALA A 223 -3.69 13.51 0.75
CA ALA A 223 -5.12 13.44 1.06
C ALA A 223 -5.37 12.62 2.34
N VAL A 224 -4.78 11.42 2.46
CA VAL A 224 -4.92 10.59 3.68
C VAL A 224 -4.37 11.31 4.91
N HIS A 225 -3.19 11.93 4.80
CA HIS A 225 -2.56 12.64 5.92
C HIS A 225 -3.45 13.75 6.49
N MET A 226 -4.15 14.48 5.61
CA MET A 226 -5.06 15.57 6.02
C MET A 226 -6.48 15.10 6.34
N GLY A 227 -6.81 13.84 6.16
CA GLY A 227 -8.16 13.32 6.37
C GLY A 227 -9.13 13.60 5.22
N GLY A 228 -8.61 13.85 4.03
CA GLY A 228 -9.39 14.01 2.80
C GLY A 228 -9.84 12.68 2.21
N THR A 229 -10.47 12.72 1.04
CA THR A 229 -11.02 11.56 0.34
C THR A 229 -10.24 11.28 -0.95
N ASN A 230 -9.83 10.04 -1.17
CA ASN A 230 -9.31 9.57 -2.46
C ASN A 230 -10.44 8.90 -3.27
N ILE A 231 -10.64 9.34 -4.50
CA ILE A 231 -11.49 8.68 -5.50
C ILE A 231 -10.56 7.95 -6.47
N ILE A 232 -10.66 6.63 -6.53
CA ILE A 232 -9.75 5.72 -7.25
C ILE A 232 -10.50 5.03 -8.38
#